data_1c20dac0bae978cb9c84a409d31f147b
#
_entry.id   1c20dac0bae978cb9c84a409d31f147b
#
_cell.length_a   1.000
_cell.length_b   1.000
_cell.length_c   1.000
_cell.angle_alpha   90.00
_cell.angle_beta   90.00
_cell.angle_gamma   90.00
#
_symmetry.space_group_name_H-M   'P 1'
#
loop_
_entity.id
_entity.type
_entity.pdbx_description
1 polymer ?
#
loop_
_entity_poly.entity_id
_entity_poly.type
_entity_poly.pdbx_seq_one_letter_code
_entity_poly.pdbx_strand_id
1 'polypeptide(L)'
;IESVQLCFTTDPFMYGYDEIAAMSLAAIKKLNVAGIRCCILTKGILPIELAGFSKENDYGITLISLEEEYRERMEPGAAPYKLRIKALKDLHDKGCKTWVSIEPYPTPNLINQDLRDVLDSIRFVDKIIFGRTNYNRDVSAYIPHKTFYNDCVAQVVQFCKKEGISYHIKDGTITN
;
A
#
# COMPACT_ATOMS: atom_id res chain seq x y z
N ILE A 1 -10.75 -1.46 -22.81
CA ILE A 1 -10.00 -1.24 -21.53
C ILE A 1 -10.99 -1.46 -20.41
N GLU A 2 -10.75 -2.45 -19.56
CA GLU A 2 -11.65 -2.79 -18.44
C GLU A 2 -11.23 -2.11 -17.13
N SER A 3 -9.95 -1.82 -16.99
CA SER A 3 -9.42 -1.18 -15.80
C SER A 3 -8.21 -0.29 -16.09
N VAL A 4 -8.02 0.72 -15.25
CA VAL A 4 -6.88 1.64 -15.27
C VAL A 4 -6.27 1.67 -13.87
N GLN A 5 -4.94 1.50 -13.79
CA GLN A 5 -4.19 1.74 -12.57
C GLN A 5 -3.60 3.15 -12.59
N LEU A 6 -3.88 3.90 -11.52
CA LEU A 6 -3.34 5.22 -11.27
C LEU A 6 -2.18 5.09 -10.29
N CYS A 7 -0.98 5.60 -10.61
CA CYS A 7 0.18 5.67 -9.70
C CYS A 7 1.53 5.14 -10.23
N PHE A 8 1.71 4.98 -11.53
CA PHE A 8 2.98 4.43 -12.03
C PHE A 8 4.14 5.41 -12.02
N THR A 9 3.89 6.70 -12.27
CA THR A 9 4.94 7.72 -12.39
C THR A 9 4.79 8.87 -11.41
N THR A 10 3.57 9.12 -10.95
CA THR A 10 3.23 10.16 -9.98
C THR A 10 2.20 9.63 -8.99
N ASP A 11 2.12 10.25 -7.81
CA ASP A 11 1.12 9.89 -6.81
C ASP A 11 -0.21 10.60 -7.12
N PRO A 12 -1.35 9.88 -7.27
CA PRO A 12 -2.63 10.47 -7.60
C PRO A 12 -3.23 11.33 -6.48
N PHE A 13 -2.79 11.12 -5.24
CA PHE A 13 -3.24 11.87 -4.06
C PHE A 13 -2.05 12.39 -3.25
N MET A 14 -1.09 13.00 -3.97
CA MET A 14 0.14 13.55 -3.40
C MET A 14 -0.18 14.45 -2.20
N TYR A 15 0.47 14.15 -1.07
CA TYR A 15 0.22 14.83 0.19
C TYR A 15 0.62 16.31 0.13
N GLY A 16 -0.32 17.19 0.50
CA GLY A 16 -0.13 18.66 0.47
C GLY A 16 -0.39 19.30 -0.90
N TYR A 17 -0.96 18.56 -1.88
CA TYR A 17 -1.26 19.08 -3.21
C TYR A 17 -2.73 18.85 -3.57
N ASP A 18 -3.62 19.71 -3.09
CA ASP A 18 -5.08 19.60 -3.27
C ASP A 18 -5.50 19.62 -4.74
N GLU A 19 -4.79 20.37 -5.58
CA GLU A 19 -5.05 20.43 -7.03
C GLU A 19 -4.80 19.08 -7.72
N ILE A 20 -3.79 18.32 -7.29
CA ILE A 20 -3.52 16.97 -7.82
C ILE A 20 -4.65 16.03 -7.41
N ALA A 21 -5.09 16.09 -6.15
CA ALA A 21 -6.22 15.32 -5.67
C ALA A 21 -7.51 15.63 -6.46
N ALA A 22 -7.81 16.91 -6.71
CA ALA A 22 -8.97 17.33 -7.49
C ALA A 22 -8.92 16.82 -8.94
N MET A 23 -7.74 16.87 -9.59
CA MET A 23 -7.54 16.33 -10.94
C MET A 23 -7.75 14.82 -10.97
N SER A 24 -7.21 14.10 -9.99
CA SER A 24 -7.36 12.64 -9.88
C SER A 24 -8.81 12.22 -9.66
N LEU A 25 -9.54 12.91 -8.77
CA LEU A 25 -10.97 12.67 -8.57
C LEU A 25 -11.77 12.89 -9.87
N ALA A 26 -11.49 13.96 -10.59
CA ALA A 26 -12.15 14.25 -11.87
C ALA A 26 -11.85 13.16 -12.93
N ALA A 27 -10.60 12.69 -13.00
CA ALA A 27 -10.20 11.62 -13.91
C ALA A 27 -10.91 10.30 -13.57
N ILE A 28 -10.89 9.88 -12.30
CA ILE A 28 -11.56 8.66 -11.83
C ILE A 28 -13.05 8.71 -12.15
N LYS A 29 -13.71 9.85 -11.87
CA LYS A 29 -15.13 10.05 -12.17
C LYS A 29 -15.44 9.84 -13.66
N LYS A 30 -14.63 10.41 -14.57
CA LYS A 30 -14.78 10.25 -16.02
C LYS A 30 -14.59 8.78 -16.45
N LEU A 31 -13.58 8.09 -15.91
CA LEU A 31 -13.34 6.68 -16.18
C LEU A 31 -14.54 5.82 -15.73
N ASN A 32 -15.04 6.06 -14.52
CA ASN A 32 -16.19 5.31 -14.01
C ASN A 32 -17.48 5.56 -14.82
N VAL A 33 -17.72 6.78 -15.33
CA VAL A 33 -18.84 7.06 -16.25
C VAL A 33 -18.70 6.27 -17.55
N ALA A 34 -17.47 6.03 -18.01
CA ALA A 34 -17.18 5.20 -19.18
C ALA A 34 -17.18 3.68 -18.87
N GLY A 35 -17.58 3.25 -17.67
CA GLY A 35 -17.60 1.85 -17.25
C GLY A 35 -16.24 1.26 -16.96
N ILE A 36 -15.21 2.09 -16.81
CA ILE A 36 -13.81 1.67 -16.54
C ILE A 36 -13.57 1.73 -15.05
N ARG A 37 -13.21 0.61 -14.42
CA ARG A 37 -12.81 0.57 -13.03
C ARG A 37 -11.40 1.15 -12.82
N CYS A 38 -11.15 1.72 -11.65
CA CYS A 38 -9.86 2.28 -11.30
C CYS A 38 -9.23 1.51 -10.13
N CYS A 39 -7.95 1.18 -10.27
CA CYS A 39 -7.11 0.69 -9.18
C CYS A 39 -6.17 1.82 -8.76
N ILE A 40 -6.27 2.23 -7.51
CA ILE A 40 -5.54 3.38 -6.97
C ILE A 40 -4.54 2.92 -5.92
N LEU A 41 -3.31 3.44 -6.00
CA LEU A 41 -2.29 3.31 -4.95
C LEU A 41 -1.70 4.68 -4.66
N THR A 42 -1.59 5.04 -3.39
CA THR A 42 -1.02 6.33 -2.98
C THR A 42 -0.16 6.21 -1.71
N LYS A 43 0.77 7.14 -1.58
CA LYS A 43 1.48 7.47 -0.33
C LYS A 43 0.91 8.75 0.30
N GLY A 44 -0.13 9.30 -0.28
CA GLY A 44 -0.89 10.44 0.24
C GLY A 44 -2.10 10.01 1.06
N ILE A 45 -3.11 10.86 1.08
CA ILE A 45 -4.38 10.63 1.80
C ILE A 45 -5.49 10.39 0.78
N LEU A 46 -6.14 9.24 0.87
CA LEU A 46 -7.31 8.91 0.05
C LEU A 46 -8.50 9.80 0.45
N PRO A 47 -9.05 10.61 -0.47
CA PRO A 47 -10.22 11.43 -0.18
C PRO A 47 -11.47 10.59 0.10
N ILE A 48 -12.28 11.01 1.07
CA ILE A 48 -13.51 10.29 1.45
C ILE A 48 -14.57 10.28 0.34
N GLU A 49 -14.50 11.24 -0.57
CA GLU A 49 -15.34 11.36 -1.76
C GLU A 49 -15.29 10.12 -2.67
N LEU A 50 -14.19 9.38 -2.63
CA LEU A 50 -14.02 8.13 -3.37
C LEU A 50 -15.07 7.08 -2.99
N ALA A 51 -15.63 7.14 -1.79
CA ALA A 51 -16.71 6.25 -1.35
C ALA A 51 -18.01 6.43 -2.18
N GLY A 52 -18.20 7.60 -2.79
CA GLY A 52 -19.32 7.89 -3.68
C GLY A 52 -19.10 7.47 -5.14
N PHE A 53 -17.93 6.90 -5.48
CA PHE A 53 -17.59 6.46 -6.84
C PHE A 53 -17.96 4.99 -7.05
N SER A 54 -17.53 4.41 -8.19
CA SER A 54 -17.82 3.02 -8.50
C SER A 54 -17.33 2.06 -7.41
N LYS A 55 -18.19 1.12 -7.00
CA LYS A 55 -17.85 0.05 -6.05
C LYS A 55 -16.89 -1.00 -6.64
N GLU A 56 -16.66 -0.94 -7.95
CA GLU A 56 -15.69 -1.80 -8.64
C GLU A 56 -14.26 -1.24 -8.54
N ASN A 57 -14.08 0.01 -8.09
CA ASN A 57 -12.75 0.57 -7.85
C ASN A 57 -12.07 -0.10 -6.65
N ASP A 58 -10.73 -0.19 -6.74
CA ASP A 58 -9.87 -0.68 -5.66
C ASP A 58 -9.00 0.46 -5.14
N TYR A 59 -9.02 0.71 -3.83
CA TYR A 59 -8.27 1.79 -3.18
C TYR A 59 -7.18 1.23 -2.30
N GLY A 60 -5.95 1.67 -2.53
CA GLY A 60 -4.78 1.18 -1.82
C GLY A 60 -3.85 2.27 -1.31
N ILE A 61 -3.11 1.93 -0.27
CA ILE A 61 -2.00 2.73 0.25
C ILE A 61 -0.70 1.91 0.26
N THR A 62 0.43 2.60 0.14
CA THR A 62 1.72 2.01 0.49
C THR A 62 1.95 2.16 1.99
N LEU A 63 2.29 1.07 2.68
CA LEU A 63 2.58 1.06 4.11
C LEU A 63 3.75 0.10 4.39
N ILE A 64 4.95 0.63 4.58
CA ILE A 64 6.18 -0.16 4.76
C ILE A 64 6.72 -0.12 6.19
N SER A 65 6.16 0.75 7.03
CA SER A 65 6.52 0.93 8.43
C SER A 65 5.38 1.61 9.18
N LEU A 66 5.49 1.68 10.50
CA LEU A 66 4.67 2.53 11.38
C LEU A 66 5.49 3.67 12.02
N GLU A 67 6.80 3.70 11.76
CA GLU A 67 7.72 4.67 12.34
C GLU A 67 7.83 5.92 11.47
N GLU A 68 7.35 7.07 11.97
CA GLU A 68 7.32 8.33 11.22
C GLU A 68 8.71 8.85 10.87
N GLU A 69 9.71 8.65 11.73
CA GLU A 69 11.10 9.03 11.43
C GLU A 69 11.65 8.26 10.21
N TYR A 70 11.30 6.98 10.10
CA TYR A 70 11.64 6.17 8.92
C TYR A 70 10.94 6.70 7.67
N ARG A 71 9.66 7.08 7.76
CA ARG A 71 8.89 7.67 6.66
C ARG A 71 9.56 8.96 6.15
N GLU A 72 9.91 9.87 7.07
CA GLU A 72 10.52 11.16 6.70
C GLU A 72 11.82 10.99 5.94
N ARG A 73 12.61 9.98 6.31
CA ARG A 73 13.87 9.66 5.65
C ARG A 73 13.70 8.95 4.31
N MET A 74 12.79 7.97 4.22
CA MET A 74 12.67 7.06 3.08
C MET A 74 11.55 7.40 2.11
N GLU A 75 10.54 8.12 2.56
CA GLU A 75 9.38 8.56 1.77
C GLU A 75 9.13 10.07 1.96
N PRO A 76 10.10 10.94 1.63
CA PRO A 76 9.95 12.38 1.81
C PRO A 76 8.75 12.89 1.02
N GLY A 77 7.92 13.73 1.65
CA GLY A 77 6.70 14.26 1.05
C GLY A 77 5.48 13.34 1.09
N ALA A 78 5.62 12.11 1.58
CA ALA A 78 4.48 11.21 1.77
C ALA A 78 3.68 11.57 3.04
N ALA A 79 2.39 11.26 3.07
CA ALA A 79 1.54 11.48 4.24
C ALA A 79 1.96 10.64 5.44
N PRO A 80 1.74 11.10 6.68
CA PRO A 80 1.93 10.31 7.89
C PRO A 80 1.22 8.95 7.82
N TYR A 81 1.86 7.89 8.29
CA TYR A 81 1.30 6.54 8.21
C TYR A 81 -0.08 6.42 8.85
N LYS A 82 -0.28 7.04 10.04
CA LYS A 82 -1.58 7.04 10.74
C LYS A 82 -2.69 7.67 9.91
N LEU A 83 -2.40 8.72 9.15
CA LEU A 83 -3.39 9.37 8.29
C LEU A 83 -3.73 8.51 7.07
N ARG A 84 -2.74 7.82 6.47
CA ARG A 84 -2.98 6.87 5.37
C ARG A 84 -3.89 5.73 5.83
N ILE A 85 -3.56 5.09 6.96
CA ILE A 85 -4.34 3.97 7.53
C ILE A 85 -5.76 4.43 7.83
N LYS A 86 -5.92 5.60 8.48
CA LYS A 86 -7.23 6.15 8.81
C LYS A 86 -8.08 6.37 7.57
N ALA A 87 -7.53 7.04 6.55
CA ALA A 87 -8.26 7.32 5.31
C ALA A 87 -8.69 6.04 4.58
N LEU A 88 -7.81 5.02 4.54
CA LEU A 88 -8.15 3.72 3.96
C LEU A 88 -9.25 3.02 4.75
N LYS A 89 -9.18 3.06 6.09
CA LYS A 89 -10.20 2.48 6.95
C LYS A 89 -11.56 3.17 6.78
N ASP A 90 -11.56 4.50 6.68
CA ASP A 90 -12.80 5.28 6.45
C ASP A 90 -13.48 4.87 5.13
N LEU A 91 -12.71 4.54 4.08
CA LEU A 91 -13.24 4.01 2.81
C LEU A 91 -13.73 2.55 2.96
N HIS A 92 -12.97 1.70 3.65
CA HIS A 92 -13.38 0.32 3.94
C HIS A 92 -14.71 0.27 4.68
N ASP A 93 -14.87 1.08 5.73
CA ASP A 93 -16.10 1.16 6.54
C ASP A 93 -17.31 1.66 5.72
N LYS A 94 -17.08 2.29 4.57
CA LYS A 94 -18.11 2.66 3.58
C LYS A 94 -18.32 1.60 2.48
N GLY A 95 -17.74 0.41 2.64
CA GLY A 95 -17.90 -0.72 1.72
C GLY A 95 -17.12 -0.58 0.42
N CYS A 96 -16.02 0.16 0.42
CA CYS A 96 -15.08 0.19 -0.70
C CYS A 96 -14.13 -1.01 -0.62
N LYS A 97 -13.68 -1.51 -1.78
CA LYS A 97 -12.60 -2.50 -1.88
C LYS A 97 -11.28 -1.84 -1.53
N THR A 98 -10.57 -2.39 -0.55
CA THR A 98 -9.35 -1.79 0.01
C THR A 98 -8.16 -2.72 -0.01
N TRP A 99 -6.95 -2.17 -0.19
CA TRP A 99 -5.75 -2.97 -0.20
C TRP A 99 -4.52 -2.19 0.29
N VAL A 100 -3.49 -2.92 0.70
CA VAL A 100 -2.23 -2.33 1.15
C VAL A 100 -1.07 -2.96 0.40
N SER A 101 -0.16 -2.11 -0.10
CA SER A 101 1.15 -2.51 -0.60
C SER A 101 2.18 -2.36 0.51
N ILE A 102 2.68 -3.48 1.02
CA ILE A 102 3.83 -3.55 1.91
C ILE A 102 5.08 -3.79 1.03
N GLU A 103 5.34 -2.86 0.13
CA GLU A 103 6.46 -2.90 -0.81
C GLU A 103 6.96 -1.49 -1.07
N PRO A 104 8.28 -1.29 -0.99
CA PRO A 104 9.36 -2.23 -0.66
C PRO A 104 9.56 -2.40 0.85
N TYR A 105 9.36 -3.62 1.39
CA TYR A 105 9.53 -3.85 2.84
C TYR A 105 11.02 -3.80 3.24
N PRO A 106 11.39 -3.03 4.28
CA PRO A 106 12.78 -2.84 4.67
C PRO A 106 13.35 -4.03 5.45
N THR A 107 14.67 -4.20 5.38
CA THR A 107 15.43 -5.15 6.21
C THR A 107 15.76 -4.56 7.59
N PRO A 108 16.05 -5.39 8.61
CA PRO A 108 16.31 -4.93 9.99
C PRO A 108 17.48 -3.94 10.16
N ASN A 109 18.44 -3.93 9.23
CA ASN A 109 19.53 -2.94 9.26
C ASN A 109 19.11 -1.54 8.79
N LEU A 110 17.97 -1.41 8.13
CA LEU A 110 17.37 -0.12 7.77
C LEU A 110 16.43 0.40 8.86
N ILE A 111 15.64 -0.51 9.43
CA ILE A 111 14.74 -0.24 10.55
C ILE A 111 14.44 -1.54 11.30
N ASN A 112 14.55 -1.49 12.62
CA ASN A 112 14.14 -2.60 13.47
C ASN A 112 12.66 -2.46 13.83
N GLN A 113 11.80 -3.21 13.17
CA GLN A 113 10.35 -3.22 13.39
C GLN A 113 9.80 -4.64 13.31
N ASP A 114 8.68 -4.88 13.98
CA ASP A 114 7.94 -6.14 13.85
C ASP A 114 6.94 -6.03 12.69
N LEU A 115 7.04 -6.93 11.71
CA LEU A 115 6.08 -7.02 10.60
C LEU A 115 4.66 -7.27 11.12
N ARG A 116 4.54 -7.94 12.27
CA ARG A 116 3.25 -8.23 12.89
C ARG A 116 2.49 -6.97 13.25
N ASP A 117 3.17 -5.96 13.77
CA ASP A 117 2.53 -4.68 14.13
C ASP A 117 1.97 -3.98 12.88
N VAL A 118 2.72 -4.01 11.78
CA VAL A 118 2.26 -3.48 10.49
C VAL A 118 1.01 -4.23 10.02
N LEU A 119 1.03 -5.57 10.03
CA LEU A 119 -0.11 -6.41 9.62
C LEU A 119 -1.33 -6.18 10.51
N ASP A 120 -1.15 -6.10 11.84
CA ASP A 120 -2.25 -5.88 12.78
C ASP A 120 -2.91 -4.51 12.59
N SER A 121 -2.16 -3.48 12.16
CA SER A 121 -2.69 -2.14 11.89
C SER A 121 -3.63 -2.07 10.69
N ILE A 122 -3.57 -3.06 9.79
CA ILE A 122 -4.33 -3.10 8.53
C ILE A 122 -5.21 -4.35 8.39
N ARG A 123 -5.53 -5.06 9.48
CA ARG A 123 -6.32 -6.30 9.43
C ARG A 123 -7.73 -6.16 8.86
N PHE A 124 -8.19 -4.94 8.62
CA PHE A 124 -9.50 -4.64 8.05
C PHE A 124 -9.54 -4.69 6.52
N VAL A 125 -8.39 -4.71 5.82
CA VAL A 125 -8.35 -4.61 4.35
C VAL A 125 -8.73 -5.91 3.65
N ASP A 126 -9.15 -5.80 2.38
CA ASP A 126 -9.54 -6.96 1.58
C ASP A 126 -8.34 -7.68 0.96
N LYS A 127 -7.19 -6.96 0.78
CA LYS A 127 -6.01 -7.53 0.13
C LYS A 127 -4.71 -6.91 0.64
N ILE A 128 -3.67 -7.73 0.75
CA ILE A 128 -2.29 -7.31 1.02
C ILE A 128 -1.39 -7.74 -0.14
N ILE A 129 -0.55 -6.80 -0.60
CA ILE A 129 0.56 -7.08 -1.53
C ILE A 129 1.84 -6.95 -0.73
N PHE A 130 2.70 -7.96 -0.76
CA PHE A 130 3.99 -7.94 -0.06
C PHE A 130 5.15 -8.13 -1.03
N GLY A 131 6.19 -7.29 -0.87
CA GLY A 131 7.38 -7.38 -1.69
C GLY A 131 8.64 -6.88 -0.98
N ARG A 132 9.76 -7.51 -1.34
CA ARG A 132 11.09 -7.11 -0.83
C ARG A 132 11.55 -5.80 -1.43
N THR A 133 12.49 -5.14 -0.75
CA THR A 133 13.25 -4.03 -1.33
C THR A 133 14.26 -4.57 -2.34
N ASN A 134 14.13 -4.12 -3.58
CA ASN A 134 15.04 -4.45 -4.68
C ASN A 134 16.00 -3.30 -4.96
N TYR A 135 17.16 -3.63 -5.54
CA TYR A 135 18.17 -2.66 -6.02
C TYR A 135 18.65 -1.67 -4.95
N ASN A 136 18.62 -2.08 -3.68
CA ASN A 136 19.12 -1.29 -2.57
C ASN A 136 20.42 -1.91 -2.02
N ARG A 137 21.49 -1.12 -1.97
CA ARG A 137 22.82 -1.57 -1.54
C ARG A 137 22.84 -1.98 -0.07
N ASP A 138 22.14 -1.24 0.79
CA ASP A 138 22.09 -1.51 2.22
C ASP A 138 21.32 -2.79 2.53
N VAL A 139 20.22 -3.04 1.81
CA VAL A 139 19.49 -4.31 1.87
C VAL A 139 20.36 -5.48 1.44
N SER A 140 21.14 -5.31 0.36
CA SER A 140 22.05 -6.34 -0.13
C SER A 140 23.21 -6.63 0.85
N ALA A 141 23.60 -5.63 1.65
CA ALA A 141 24.60 -5.78 2.69
C ALA A 141 24.10 -6.56 3.92
N TYR A 142 22.78 -6.70 4.09
CA TYR A 142 22.21 -7.53 5.15
C TYR A 142 22.28 -9.00 4.74
N ILE A 143 23.31 -9.70 5.20
CA ILE A 143 23.64 -11.07 4.78
C ILE A 143 22.45 -12.02 4.83
N PRO A 144 21.59 -12.06 5.91
CA PRO A 144 20.44 -12.97 5.96
C PRO A 144 19.19 -12.47 5.23
N HIS A 145 19.30 -11.47 4.29
CA HIS A 145 18.13 -10.88 3.65
C HIS A 145 17.22 -11.89 2.94
N LYS A 146 17.79 -12.96 2.36
CA LYS A 146 16.99 -13.99 1.69
C LYS A 146 16.12 -14.76 2.69
N THR A 147 16.71 -15.28 3.76
CA THR A 147 15.98 -15.98 4.83
C THR A 147 14.97 -15.03 5.48
N PHE A 148 15.38 -13.80 5.77
CA PHE A 148 14.50 -12.78 6.33
C PHE A 148 13.23 -12.57 5.48
N TYR A 149 13.36 -12.39 4.15
CA TYR A 149 12.17 -12.21 3.32
C TYR A 149 11.32 -13.46 3.20
N ASN A 150 11.92 -14.65 3.19
CA ASN A 150 11.17 -15.90 3.20
C ASN A 150 10.35 -16.05 4.50
N ASP A 151 10.93 -15.66 5.65
CA ASP A 151 10.24 -15.67 6.94
C ASP A 151 9.12 -14.62 6.98
N CYS A 152 9.36 -13.41 6.44
CA CYS A 152 8.33 -12.39 6.30
C CYS A 152 7.15 -12.88 5.42
N VAL A 153 7.45 -13.54 4.30
CA VAL A 153 6.40 -14.11 3.43
C VAL A 153 5.57 -15.16 4.19
N ALA A 154 6.22 -16.05 4.94
CA ALA A 154 5.52 -17.03 5.76
C ALA A 154 4.56 -16.37 6.76
N GLN A 155 5.01 -15.29 7.43
CA GLN A 155 4.19 -14.51 8.37
C GLN A 155 2.99 -13.86 7.66
N VAL A 156 3.20 -13.19 6.51
CA VAL A 156 2.12 -12.56 5.74
C VAL A 156 1.08 -13.59 5.31
N VAL A 157 1.52 -14.72 4.76
CA VAL A 157 0.62 -15.79 4.29
C VAL A 157 -0.19 -16.38 5.45
N GLN A 158 0.46 -16.64 6.59
CA GLN A 158 -0.22 -17.16 7.78
C GLN A 158 -1.24 -16.14 8.32
N PHE A 159 -0.87 -14.87 8.41
CA PHE A 159 -1.76 -13.80 8.83
C PHE A 159 -2.98 -13.68 7.92
N CYS A 160 -2.76 -13.56 6.61
CA CYS A 160 -3.84 -13.41 5.64
C CYS A 160 -4.81 -14.60 5.65
N LYS A 161 -4.29 -15.84 5.73
CA LYS A 161 -5.13 -17.02 5.85
C LYS A 161 -5.98 -17.03 7.13
N LYS A 162 -5.41 -16.59 8.25
CA LYS A 162 -6.12 -16.51 9.53
C LYS A 162 -7.23 -15.46 9.52
N GLU A 163 -6.95 -14.28 8.95
CA GLU A 163 -7.88 -13.14 8.94
C GLU A 163 -8.84 -13.16 7.73
N GLY A 164 -8.71 -14.10 6.80
CA GLY A 164 -9.54 -14.17 5.60
C GLY A 164 -9.22 -13.09 4.54
N ILE A 165 -8.01 -12.54 4.57
CA ILE A 165 -7.53 -11.48 3.67
C ILE A 165 -6.88 -12.12 2.43
N SER A 166 -7.19 -11.62 1.23
CA SER A 166 -6.45 -12.04 0.03
C SER A 166 -5.03 -11.48 0.03
N TYR A 167 -4.10 -12.20 -0.59
CA TYR A 167 -2.71 -11.73 -0.66
C TYR A 167 -2.07 -11.99 -2.01
N HIS A 168 -1.06 -11.20 -2.31
CA HIS A 168 -0.17 -11.38 -3.45
C HIS A 168 1.27 -11.16 -3.00
N ILE A 169 2.13 -12.14 -3.23
CA ILE A 169 3.57 -12.01 -2.99
C ILE A 169 4.22 -11.66 -4.31
N LYS A 170 4.95 -10.55 -4.34
CA LYS A 170 5.64 -10.08 -5.55
C LYS A 170 6.71 -11.07 -5.99
N ASP A 171 6.82 -11.23 -7.31
CA ASP A 171 7.85 -12.07 -7.92
C ASP A 171 9.26 -11.71 -7.44
N GLY A 172 10.06 -12.73 -7.17
CA GLY A 172 11.42 -12.56 -6.66
C GLY A 172 11.52 -12.16 -5.17
N THR A 173 10.41 -12.05 -4.43
CA THR A 173 10.46 -11.84 -2.97
C THR A 173 10.95 -13.09 -2.25
N ILE A 174 10.45 -14.24 -2.66
CA ILE A 174 10.96 -15.55 -2.21
C ILE A 174 12.22 -15.86 -3.02
N THR A 175 13.25 -16.29 -2.33
CA THR A 175 14.52 -16.73 -2.96
C THR A 175 14.90 -18.11 -2.45
N ASN A 176 15.26 -18.97 -3.39
CA ASN A 176 15.81 -20.31 -3.13
C ASN A 176 17.26 -20.23 -2.67
#